data_5c51b67d20dc3f4e63d97c0f53718223
#
_entry.id   5c51b67d20dc3f4e63d97c0f53718223
#
_cell.length_a   1.000
_cell.length_b   1.000
_cell.length_c   1.000
_cell.angle_alpha   90.00
_cell.angle_beta   90.00
_cell.angle_gamma   90.00
#
_symmetry.space_group_name_H-M   'P 1'
#
loop_
_entity.id
_entity.type
_entity.pdbx_description
1 polymer ?
#
loop_
_entity_poly.entity_id
_entity_poly.type
_entity_poly.pdbx_seq_one_letter_code
_entity_poly.pdbx_strand_id
1 'polypeptide(L)'
;MTNAGNLVRFQNENGKFIKVNKNNGVYITRKLADQKNLKVGDTIKWHIYGVNKYYESKIVGLTKDPQVQNLTMTKEYLESLDIDYKPDSLYTNTDLKGVKDIKNVSLVQDINELKNGLESMLSMMKSMIMLIIVFAIGLGAIIIYNMGILSYSEKQYQFATLKVLGFSDKKIRKIFVQQNNWITILSIIIGLPTGYYMTSWIFKSVIADNYDFSAYINLSTYLIAIVGTILVSTIVSRILSKKVNKIDMVSSLKANE
;
A
#
# COMPACT_ATOMS: atom_id res chain seq x y z
N MET A 1 -12.40 -8.37 -29.48
CA MET A 1 -11.04 -7.80 -29.58
C MET A 1 -10.20 -8.69 -30.47
N THR A 2 -9.73 -8.20 -31.61
CA THR A 2 -8.77 -8.92 -32.44
C THR A 2 -7.38 -8.41 -32.10
N ASN A 3 -6.54 -9.25 -31.52
CA ASN A 3 -5.20 -8.86 -31.05
C ASN A 3 -4.13 -9.40 -32.01
N ALA A 4 -3.93 -8.73 -33.13
CA ALA A 4 -2.94 -9.12 -34.13
C ALA A 4 -1.48 -8.86 -33.70
N GLY A 5 -1.24 -8.02 -32.71
CA GLY A 5 0.11 -7.54 -32.37
C GLY A 5 0.55 -7.74 -30.92
N ASN A 6 -0.11 -8.52 -30.09
CA ASN A 6 0.20 -8.65 -28.64
C ASN A 6 0.25 -7.30 -27.88
N LEU A 7 -0.43 -6.28 -28.37
CA LEU A 7 -0.44 -4.95 -27.75
C LEU A 7 -1.21 -4.94 -26.44
N VAL A 8 -2.28 -5.74 -26.35
CA VAL A 8 -3.04 -5.93 -25.13
C VAL A 8 -2.72 -7.29 -24.55
N ARG A 9 -2.24 -7.30 -23.31
CA ARG A 9 -1.83 -8.51 -22.61
C ARG A 9 -2.70 -8.70 -21.37
N PHE A 10 -3.30 -9.86 -21.25
CA PHE A 10 -4.07 -10.23 -20.08
C PHE A 10 -3.17 -10.95 -19.08
N GLN A 11 -3.37 -10.66 -17.80
CA GLN A 11 -2.72 -11.38 -16.69
C GLN A 11 -3.74 -12.22 -15.96
N ASN A 12 -3.31 -13.36 -15.42
CA ASN A 12 -4.11 -14.12 -14.47
C ASN A 12 -3.98 -13.54 -13.05
N GLU A 13 -4.69 -14.11 -12.09
CA GLU A 13 -4.64 -13.74 -10.68
C GLU A 13 -3.23 -13.72 -10.07
N ASN A 14 -2.31 -14.52 -10.60
CA ASN A 14 -0.91 -14.61 -10.16
C ASN A 14 0.03 -13.64 -10.93
N GLY A 15 -0.51 -12.77 -11.78
CA GLY A 15 0.27 -11.82 -12.56
C GLY A 15 0.99 -12.41 -13.78
N LYS A 16 0.77 -13.69 -14.11
CA LYS A 16 1.33 -14.31 -15.32
C LYS A 16 0.49 -13.97 -16.53
N PHE A 17 1.14 -13.66 -17.65
CA PHE A 17 0.45 -13.41 -18.92
C PHE A 17 -0.27 -14.67 -19.41
N ILE A 18 -1.53 -14.50 -19.82
CA ILE A 18 -2.37 -15.54 -20.37
C ILE A 18 -2.94 -15.11 -21.73
N LYS A 19 -3.31 -16.09 -22.53
CA LYS A 19 -4.07 -15.87 -23.77
C LYS A 19 -5.54 -16.17 -23.52
N VAL A 20 -6.40 -15.23 -23.93
CA VAL A 20 -7.85 -15.42 -23.92
C VAL A 20 -8.21 -16.12 -25.23
N ASN A 21 -8.31 -17.46 -25.19
CA ASN A 21 -8.50 -18.31 -26.38
C ASN A 21 -9.56 -19.40 -26.21
N LYS A 22 -10.28 -19.44 -25.09
CA LYS A 22 -11.36 -20.38 -24.88
C LYS A 22 -12.67 -19.81 -25.43
N ASN A 23 -13.27 -20.53 -26.41
CA ASN A 23 -14.48 -20.10 -27.14
C ASN A 23 -15.77 -20.65 -26.53
N ASN A 24 -15.74 -21.14 -25.27
CA ASN A 24 -16.88 -21.77 -24.61
C ASN A 24 -17.32 -21.05 -23.34
N GLY A 25 -16.94 -19.77 -23.19
CA GLY A 25 -17.30 -18.97 -22.02
C GLY A 25 -16.56 -17.64 -21.92
N VAL A 26 -16.61 -17.07 -20.74
CA VAL A 26 -16.06 -15.76 -20.44
C VAL A 26 -14.95 -15.83 -19.39
N TYR A 27 -14.00 -14.94 -19.50
CA TYR A 27 -13.06 -14.62 -18.43
C TYR A 27 -13.62 -13.42 -17.67
N ILE A 28 -13.57 -13.47 -16.35
CA ILE A 28 -13.92 -12.35 -15.49
C ILE A 28 -12.73 -11.89 -14.68
N THR A 29 -12.73 -10.65 -14.25
CA THR A 29 -11.68 -10.16 -13.36
C THR A 29 -11.81 -10.79 -11.97
N ARG A 30 -10.66 -11.05 -11.32
CA ARG A 30 -10.61 -11.64 -9.98
C ARG A 30 -11.47 -10.86 -8.97
N LYS A 31 -11.36 -9.53 -8.98
CA LYS A 31 -12.14 -8.68 -8.08
C LYS A 31 -13.65 -8.86 -8.27
N LEU A 32 -14.11 -8.95 -9.52
CA LEU A 32 -15.52 -9.21 -9.82
C LEU A 32 -15.95 -10.59 -9.34
N ALA A 33 -15.09 -11.61 -9.51
CA ALA A 33 -15.33 -12.97 -9.01
C ALA A 33 -15.49 -12.96 -7.47
N ASP A 34 -14.59 -12.30 -6.76
CA ASP A 34 -14.62 -12.18 -5.29
C ASP A 34 -15.87 -11.44 -4.81
N GLN A 35 -16.26 -10.34 -5.47
CA GLN A 35 -17.45 -9.55 -5.11
C GLN A 35 -18.76 -10.32 -5.27
N LYS A 36 -18.82 -11.17 -6.30
CA LYS A 36 -20.02 -11.95 -6.62
C LYS A 36 -19.98 -13.38 -6.07
N ASN A 37 -18.90 -13.75 -5.33
CA ASN A 37 -18.66 -15.12 -4.86
C ASN A 37 -18.70 -16.17 -5.98
N LEU A 38 -18.14 -15.83 -7.15
CA LEU A 38 -18.10 -16.68 -8.33
C LEU A 38 -16.73 -17.36 -8.48
N LYS A 39 -16.73 -18.57 -9.02
CA LYS A 39 -15.52 -19.36 -9.29
C LYS A 39 -15.47 -19.80 -10.76
N VAL A 40 -14.29 -20.21 -11.20
CA VAL A 40 -14.14 -20.84 -12.52
C VAL A 40 -15.02 -22.08 -12.58
N GLY A 41 -15.88 -22.14 -13.60
CA GLY A 41 -16.89 -23.19 -13.78
C GLY A 41 -18.32 -22.73 -13.50
N ASP A 42 -18.50 -21.67 -12.72
CA ASP A 42 -19.83 -21.10 -12.45
C ASP A 42 -20.38 -20.36 -13.67
N THR A 43 -21.66 -20.04 -13.63
CA THR A 43 -22.34 -19.24 -14.65
C THR A 43 -22.57 -17.82 -14.16
N ILE A 44 -22.22 -16.85 -14.99
CA ILE A 44 -22.49 -15.44 -14.75
C ILE A 44 -23.59 -14.93 -15.68
N LYS A 45 -24.53 -14.18 -15.12
CA LYS A 45 -25.58 -13.48 -15.87
C LYS A 45 -25.14 -12.04 -16.10
N TRP A 46 -25.18 -11.61 -17.34
CA TRP A 46 -24.72 -10.27 -17.75
C TRP A 46 -25.56 -9.72 -18.89
N HIS A 47 -25.47 -8.42 -19.12
CA HIS A 47 -26.13 -7.75 -20.26
C HIS A 47 -25.23 -6.65 -20.80
N ILE A 48 -25.48 -6.24 -22.04
CA ILE A 48 -24.85 -5.06 -22.64
C ILE A 48 -25.56 -3.82 -22.13
N TYR A 49 -24.80 -2.79 -21.74
CA TYR A 49 -25.35 -1.51 -21.29
C TYR A 49 -26.32 -0.94 -22.33
N GLY A 50 -27.53 -0.56 -21.88
CA GLY A 50 -28.59 -0.04 -22.74
C GLY A 50 -29.43 -1.10 -23.44
N VAL A 51 -29.16 -2.40 -23.25
CA VAL A 51 -29.92 -3.52 -23.83
C VAL A 51 -30.56 -4.37 -22.74
N ASN A 52 -31.88 -4.55 -22.80
CA ASN A 52 -32.64 -5.34 -21.82
C ASN A 52 -32.56 -6.88 -22.06
N LYS A 53 -31.64 -7.36 -22.87
CA LYS A 53 -31.41 -8.78 -23.09
C LYS A 53 -30.29 -9.27 -22.18
N TYR A 54 -30.58 -10.28 -21.38
CA TYR A 54 -29.60 -10.93 -20.49
C TYR A 54 -29.03 -12.18 -21.14
N TYR A 55 -27.76 -12.39 -20.93
CA TYR A 55 -27.00 -13.55 -21.40
C TYR A 55 -26.46 -14.30 -20.19
N GLU A 56 -26.34 -15.61 -20.31
CA GLU A 56 -25.69 -16.45 -19.31
C GLU A 56 -24.46 -17.10 -19.94
N SER A 57 -23.32 -17.00 -19.25
CA SER A 57 -22.06 -17.51 -19.76
C SER A 57 -21.27 -18.21 -18.67
N LYS A 58 -20.64 -19.32 -19.05
CA LYS A 58 -19.76 -20.06 -18.12
C LYS A 58 -18.44 -19.30 -17.94
N ILE A 59 -17.97 -19.23 -16.70
CA ILE A 59 -16.65 -18.64 -16.34
C ILE A 59 -15.57 -19.67 -16.66
N VAL A 60 -14.70 -19.36 -17.61
CA VAL A 60 -13.63 -20.28 -18.07
C VAL A 60 -12.24 -19.89 -17.56
N GLY A 61 -12.13 -18.75 -16.91
CA GLY A 61 -10.88 -18.30 -16.31
C GLY A 61 -11.01 -16.97 -15.61
N LEU A 62 -10.00 -16.63 -14.81
CA LEU A 62 -9.89 -15.34 -14.12
C LEU A 62 -8.77 -14.51 -14.73
N THR A 63 -9.04 -13.22 -14.89
CA THR A 63 -8.06 -12.21 -15.28
C THR A 63 -7.80 -11.25 -14.12
N LYS A 64 -6.68 -10.56 -14.15
CA LYS A 64 -6.35 -9.48 -13.23
C LYS A 64 -6.30 -8.17 -13.99
N ASP A 65 -7.18 -7.27 -13.66
CA ASP A 65 -7.14 -5.89 -14.12
C ASP A 65 -7.24 -4.97 -12.89
N PRO A 66 -6.22 -4.15 -12.63
CA PRO A 66 -6.22 -3.28 -11.46
C PRO A 66 -7.17 -2.09 -11.58
N GLN A 67 -7.58 -1.72 -12.78
CA GLN A 67 -8.32 -0.48 -13.04
C GLN A 67 -9.79 -0.69 -13.37
N VAL A 68 -10.12 -1.76 -14.09
CA VAL A 68 -11.47 -1.97 -14.60
C VAL A 68 -11.93 -3.40 -14.33
N GLN A 69 -13.12 -3.52 -13.76
CA GLN A 69 -13.76 -4.82 -13.59
C GLN A 69 -14.63 -5.12 -14.80
N ASN A 70 -14.28 -6.18 -15.52
CA ASN A 70 -14.91 -6.48 -16.81
C ASN A 70 -15.04 -7.98 -17.06
N LEU A 71 -15.83 -8.29 -18.11
CA LEU A 71 -15.87 -9.60 -18.76
C LEU A 71 -15.03 -9.53 -20.05
N THR A 72 -14.19 -10.53 -20.24
CA THR A 72 -13.40 -10.69 -21.45
C THR A 72 -13.75 -12.01 -22.12
N MET A 73 -13.99 -11.98 -23.42
CA MET A 73 -14.34 -13.17 -24.19
C MET A 73 -13.73 -13.09 -25.60
N THR A 74 -13.71 -14.21 -26.30
CA THR A 74 -13.28 -14.22 -27.71
C THR A 74 -14.39 -13.66 -28.60
N LYS A 75 -14.00 -13.19 -29.79
CA LYS A 75 -14.95 -12.72 -30.80
C LYS A 75 -15.90 -13.83 -31.19
N GLU A 76 -15.37 -15.02 -31.43
CA GLU A 76 -16.12 -16.22 -31.83
C GLU A 76 -17.19 -16.59 -30.78
N TYR A 77 -16.87 -16.47 -29.49
CA TYR A 77 -17.85 -16.72 -28.45
C TYR A 77 -18.94 -15.64 -28.41
N LEU A 78 -18.58 -14.37 -28.62
CA LEU A 78 -19.55 -13.27 -28.67
C LEU A 78 -20.53 -13.47 -29.84
N GLU A 79 -20.03 -13.80 -31.02
CA GLU A 79 -20.84 -14.06 -32.20
C GLU A 79 -21.75 -15.31 -32.04
N SER A 80 -21.30 -16.31 -31.25
CA SER A 80 -22.13 -17.48 -30.95
C SER A 80 -23.33 -17.16 -30.04
N LEU A 81 -23.34 -16.00 -29.40
CA LEU A 81 -24.46 -15.48 -28.61
C LEU A 81 -25.40 -14.59 -29.43
N ASP A 82 -25.23 -14.56 -30.76
CA ASP A 82 -26.00 -13.72 -31.69
C ASP A 82 -25.81 -12.21 -31.40
N ILE A 83 -24.57 -11.84 -31.08
CA ILE A 83 -24.15 -10.46 -30.82
C ILE A 83 -23.13 -10.07 -31.89
N ASP A 84 -23.46 -9.06 -32.70
CA ASP A 84 -22.55 -8.50 -33.69
C ASP A 84 -21.34 -7.85 -33.02
N TYR A 85 -20.15 -8.30 -33.40
CA TYR A 85 -18.92 -7.66 -32.97
C TYR A 85 -18.70 -6.34 -33.72
N LYS A 86 -18.78 -5.24 -32.99
CA LYS A 86 -18.46 -3.88 -33.50
C LYS A 86 -17.23 -3.36 -32.77
N PRO A 87 -16.08 -3.17 -33.48
CA PRO A 87 -14.91 -2.58 -32.87
C PRO A 87 -15.17 -1.10 -32.55
N ASP A 88 -14.90 -0.70 -31.32
CA ASP A 88 -15.04 0.68 -30.85
C ASP A 88 -13.70 1.36 -30.58
N SER A 89 -12.62 0.59 -30.50
CA SER A 89 -11.29 1.09 -30.18
C SER A 89 -10.20 0.35 -30.95
N LEU A 90 -9.16 1.09 -31.33
CA LEU A 90 -7.97 0.59 -32.02
C LEU A 90 -6.72 0.91 -31.21
N TYR A 91 -5.93 -0.12 -30.94
CA TYR A 91 -4.59 0.02 -30.34
C TYR A 91 -3.54 -0.18 -31.43
N THR A 92 -2.59 0.74 -31.54
CA THR A 92 -1.52 0.68 -32.51
C THR A 92 -0.23 1.28 -31.98
N ASN A 93 0.91 0.84 -32.51
CA ASN A 93 2.22 1.44 -32.29
C ASN A 93 2.62 2.44 -33.38
N THR A 94 1.75 2.66 -34.36
CA THR A 94 2.01 3.59 -35.46
C THR A 94 1.58 4.98 -35.06
N ASP A 95 2.31 6.00 -35.51
CA ASP A 95 1.92 7.39 -35.33
C ASP A 95 0.59 7.66 -36.09
N LEU A 96 -0.37 8.19 -35.33
CA LEU A 96 -1.73 8.46 -35.80
C LEU A 96 -1.93 9.95 -36.21
N LYS A 97 -0.91 10.56 -36.83
CA LYS A 97 -1.05 11.94 -37.39
C LYS A 97 -2.23 12.00 -38.37
N GLY A 98 -3.13 12.94 -38.12
CA GLY A 98 -4.34 13.14 -38.97
C GLY A 98 -5.52 12.21 -38.61
N VAL A 99 -5.39 11.25 -37.73
CA VAL A 99 -6.52 10.40 -37.34
C VAL A 99 -7.56 11.18 -36.52
N LYS A 100 -7.16 12.22 -35.81
CA LYS A 100 -8.07 13.12 -35.06
C LYS A 100 -9.11 13.81 -35.96
N ASP A 101 -8.79 14.00 -37.23
CA ASP A 101 -9.63 14.68 -38.18
C ASP A 101 -10.61 13.74 -38.91
N ILE A 102 -10.54 12.46 -38.65
CA ILE A 102 -11.43 11.46 -39.25
C ILE A 102 -12.79 11.52 -38.55
N LYS A 103 -13.85 11.70 -39.39
CA LYS A 103 -15.22 11.66 -38.90
C LYS A 103 -15.50 10.34 -38.17
N ASN A 104 -16.08 10.41 -36.99
CA ASN A 104 -16.39 9.29 -36.06
C ASN A 104 -15.22 8.82 -35.17
N VAL A 105 -14.07 9.49 -35.16
CA VAL A 105 -13.06 9.30 -34.14
C VAL A 105 -13.36 10.25 -32.98
N SER A 106 -13.76 9.67 -31.83
CA SER A 106 -14.13 10.46 -30.64
C SER A 106 -12.93 10.89 -29.82
N LEU A 107 -11.91 10.03 -29.75
CA LEU A 107 -10.72 10.26 -28.90
C LEU A 107 -9.50 9.56 -29.52
N VAL A 108 -8.42 10.30 -29.64
CA VAL A 108 -7.08 9.73 -29.89
C VAL A 108 -6.21 10.02 -28.70
N GLN A 109 -5.71 8.98 -28.06
CA GLN A 109 -4.91 9.10 -26.85
C GLN A 109 -3.51 8.52 -27.08
N ASP A 110 -2.49 9.36 -26.90
CA ASP A 110 -1.11 8.90 -26.91
C ASP A 110 -0.78 8.24 -25.54
N ILE A 111 -0.16 7.07 -25.60
CA ILE A 111 0.25 6.33 -24.39
C ILE A 111 1.29 7.12 -23.57
N ASN A 112 2.13 7.93 -24.22
CA ASN A 112 3.11 8.76 -23.53
C ASN A 112 2.43 9.92 -22.78
N GLU A 113 1.41 10.55 -23.37
CA GLU A 113 0.63 11.58 -22.67
C GLU A 113 -0.08 10.98 -21.44
N LEU A 114 -0.69 9.79 -21.60
CA LEU A 114 -1.32 9.08 -20.50
C LEU A 114 -0.30 8.73 -19.40
N LYS A 115 0.86 8.22 -19.81
CA LYS A 115 1.96 7.88 -18.87
C LYS A 115 2.45 9.12 -18.13
N ASN A 116 2.70 10.22 -18.81
CA ASN A 116 3.15 11.47 -18.20
C ASN A 116 2.10 12.03 -17.22
N GLY A 117 0.81 11.93 -17.57
CA GLY A 117 -0.28 12.31 -16.68
C GLY A 117 -0.31 11.46 -15.41
N LEU A 118 -0.15 10.14 -15.54
CA LEU A 118 -0.07 9.22 -14.41
C LEU A 118 1.18 9.47 -13.55
N GLU A 119 2.35 9.69 -14.16
CA GLU A 119 3.57 10.01 -13.45
C GLU A 119 3.45 11.34 -12.67
N SER A 120 2.81 12.35 -13.25
CA SER A 120 2.53 13.61 -12.57
C SER A 120 1.62 13.42 -11.35
N MET A 121 0.54 12.65 -11.51
CA MET A 121 -0.36 12.31 -10.41
C MET A 121 0.35 11.52 -9.30
N LEU A 122 1.16 10.53 -9.67
CA LEU A 122 1.95 9.74 -8.72
C LEU A 122 3.00 10.61 -8.01
N SER A 123 3.62 11.56 -8.69
CA SER A 123 4.55 12.51 -8.10
C SER A 123 3.88 13.40 -7.04
N MET A 124 2.68 13.89 -7.35
CA MET A 124 1.88 14.67 -6.39
C MET A 124 1.53 13.83 -5.15
N MET A 125 1.04 12.60 -5.34
CA MET A 125 0.75 11.67 -4.23
C MET A 125 2.01 11.38 -3.41
N LYS A 126 3.16 11.16 -4.05
CA LYS A 126 4.44 10.95 -3.36
C LYS A 126 4.83 12.13 -2.49
N SER A 127 4.62 13.35 -2.95
CA SER A 127 4.90 14.56 -2.17
C SER A 127 4.00 14.66 -0.94
N MET A 128 2.72 14.34 -1.06
CA MET A 128 1.79 14.28 0.08
C MET A 128 2.21 13.21 1.09
N ILE A 129 2.58 12.01 0.63
CA ILE A 129 3.06 10.92 1.48
C ILE A 129 4.33 11.34 2.21
N MET A 130 5.26 12.01 1.52
CA MET A 130 6.50 12.51 2.13
C MET A 130 6.23 13.48 3.28
N LEU A 131 5.26 14.36 3.10
CA LEU A 131 4.84 15.30 4.15
C LEU A 131 4.26 14.53 5.36
N ILE A 132 3.41 13.55 5.14
CA ILE A 132 2.85 12.71 6.21
C ILE A 132 3.96 11.97 6.97
N ILE A 133 4.97 11.44 6.25
CA ILE A 133 6.12 10.77 6.87
C ILE A 133 6.89 11.72 7.78
N VAL A 134 7.15 12.96 7.34
CA VAL A 134 7.85 13.97 8.15
C VAL A 134 7.07 14.28 9.44
N PHE A 135 5.76 14.49 9.34
CA PHE A 135 4.92 14.68 10.52
C PHE A 135 4.89 13.46 11.44
N ALA A 136 4.81 12.27 10.88
CA ALA A 136 4.81 11.02 11.66
C ALA A 136 6.12 10.84 12.44
N ILE A 137 7.27 11.13 11.82
CA ILE A 137 8.58 11.13 12.49
C ILE A 137 8.61 12.16 13.62
N GLY A 138 8.12 13.38 13.37
CA GLY A 138 8.06 14.45 14.37
C GLY A 138 7.21 14.08 15.57
N LEU A 139 6.00 13.58 15.33
CA LEU A 139 5.10 13.11 16.39
C LEU A 139 5.69 11.92 17.16
N GLY A 140 6.28 10.96 16.46
CA GLY A 140 6.97 9.83 17.09
C GLY A 140 8.12 10.28 18.01
N ALA A 141 8.92 11.23 17.56
CA ALA A 141 10.00 11.81 18.37
C ALA A 141 9.48 12.50 19.64
N ILE A 142 8.39 13.26 19.52
CA ILE A 142 7.73 13.94 20.66
C ILE A 142 7.20 12.91 21.66
N ILE A 143 6.54 11.86 21.19
CA ILE A 143 6.00 10.79 22.05
C ILE A 143 7.14 10.09 22.79
N ILE A 144 8.21 9.68 22.09
CA ILE A 144 9.38 9.04 22.72
C ILE A 144 10.02 9.99 23.73
N TYR A 145 10.11 11.27 23.42
CA TYR A 145 10.64 12.27 24.34
C TYR A 145 9.79 12.39 25.62
N ASN A 146 8.48 12.51 25.50
CA ASN A 146 7.55 12.61 26.63
C ASN A 146 7.58 11.34 27.51
N MET A 147 7.51 10.16 26.90
CA MET A 147 7.63 8.89 27.60
C MET A 147 8.98 8.75 28.31
N GLY A 148 10.05 9.23 27.67
CA GLY A 148 11.38 9.22 28.26
C GLY A 148 11.51 10.19 29.45
N ILE A 149 10.85 11.35 29.43
CA ILE A 149 10.79 12.26 30.58
C ILE A 149 10.04 11.61 31.74
N LEU A 150 8.89 11.00 31.47
CA LEU A 150 8.10 10.32 32.48
C LEU A 150 8.90 9.17 33.12
N SER A 151 9.49 8.30 32.30
CA SER A 151 10.36 7.22 32.77
C SER A 151 11.57 7.72 33.57
N TYR A 152 12.14 8.87 33.17
CA TYR A 152 13.23 9.50 33.94
C TYR A 152 12.73 9.97 35.32
N SER A 153 11.59 10.66 35.37
CA SER A 153 11.00 11.17 36.61
C SER A 153 10.67 10.04 37.60
N GLU A 154 10.05 8.96 37.12
CA GLU A 154 9.70 7.79 37.93
C GLU A 154 10.94 7.07 38.51
N LYS A 155 12.07 7.10 37.80
CA LYS A 155 13.31 6.40 38.16
C LYS A 155 14.38 7.29 38.78
N GLN A 156 14.07 8.56 38.99
CA GLN A 156 15.02 9.53 39.54
C GLN A 156 15.59 9.07 40.88
N TYR A 157 14.74 8.54 41.76
CA TYR A 157 15.17 7.98 43.03
C TYR A 157 16.11 6.78 42.85
N GLN A 158 15.77 5.82 41.98
CA GLN A 158 16.63 4.67 41.69
C GLN A 158 18.00 5.09 41.14
N PHE A 159 18.04 6.10 40.28
CA PHE A 159 19.29 6.64 39.75
C PHE A 159 20.11 7.37 40.80
N ALA A 160 19.47 8.09 41.71
CA ALA A 160 20.14 8.72 42.89
C ALA A 160 20.76 7.65 43.78
N THR A 161 20.04 6.58 44.08
CA THR A 161 20.56 5.45 44.86
C THR A 161 21.78 4.79 44.22
N LEU A 162 21.71 4.55 42.87
CA LEU A 162 22.86 4.02 42.13
C LEU A 162 24.08 4.97 42.17
N LYS A 163 23.87 6.27 42.14
CA LYS A 163 24.95 7.25 42.32
C LYS A 163 25.60 7.18 43.72
N VAL A 164 24.79 7.05 44.76
CA VAL A 164 25.30 6.90 46.15
C VAL A 164 26.08 5.58 46.30
N LEU A 165 25.69 4.53 45.61
CA LEU A 165 26.40 3.25 45.54
C LEU A 165 27.69 3.31 44.68
N GLY A 166 28.07 4.49 44.17
CA GLY A 166 29.31 4.70 43.41
C GLY A 166 29.26 4.37 41.93
N PHE A 167 28.06 4.20 41.33
CA PHE A 167 27.94 4.03 39.90
C PHE A 167 28.22 5.37 39.21
N SER A 168 29.04 5.32 38.13
CA SER A 168 29.34 6.52 37.36
C SER A 168 28.13 6.93 36.50
N ASP A 169 27.98 8.21 36.22
CA ASP A 169 26.94 8.77 35.36
C ASP A 169 26.90 8.11 33.97
N LYS A 170 28.05 7.68 33.44
CA LYS A 170 28.14 6.97 32.17
C LYS A 170 27.44 5.60 32.22
N LYS A 171 27.58 4.88 33.34
CA LYS A 171 26.94 3.57 33.53
C LYS A 171 25.43 3.73 33.67
N ILE A 172 24.97 4.71 34.47
CA ILE A 172 23.54 4.97 34.69
C ILE A 172 22.86 5.39 33.37
N ARG A 173 23.49 6.28 32.58
CA ARG A 173 23.01 6.66 31.25
C ARG A 173 22.90 5.46 30.29
N LYS A 174 23.90 4.57 30.33
CA LYS A 174 23.87 3.35 29.49
C LYS A 174 22.67 2.48 29.84
N ILE A 175 22.38 2.31 31.14
CA ILE A 175 21.22 1.54 31.61
C ILE A 175 19.92 2.18 31.11
N PHE A 176 19.77 3.51 31.22
CA PHE A 176 18.59 4.22 30.76
C PHE A 176 18.37 4.07 29.24
N VAL A 177 19.42 4.27 28.45
CA VAL A 177 19.34 4.14 26.97
C VAL A 177 19.04 2.69 26.58
N GLN A 178 19.66 1.71 27.24
CA GLN A 178 19.45 0.29 26.95
C GLN A 178 18.00 -0.12 27.23
N GLN A 179 17.41 0.40 28.29
CA GLN A 179 16.00 0.13 28.63
C GLN A 179 15.05 0.69 27.56
N ASN A 180 15.27 1.93 27.09
CA ASN A 180 14.49 2.52 26.02
C ASN A 180 14.64 1.75 24.71
N ASN A 181 15.81 1.19 24.43
CA ASN A 181 16.04 0.37 23.25
C ASN A 181 15.18 -0.92 23.26
N TRP A 182 15.04 -1.57 24.42
CA TRP A 182 14.15 -2.74 24.55
C TRP A 182 12.70 -2.39 24.28
N ILE A 183 12.23 -1.25 24.78
CA ILE A 183 10.87 -0.74 24.48
C ILE A 183 10.73 -0.48 22.99
N THR A 184 11.72 0.12 22.35
CA THR A 184 11.72 0.37 20.91
C THR A 184 11.64 -0.92 20.10
N ILE A 185 12.39 -1.96 20.49
CA ILE A 185 12.37 -3.26 19.79
C ILE A 185 10.96 -3.88 19.89
N LEU A 186 10.37 -3.90 21.08
CA LEU A 186 9.01 -4.39 21.27
C LEU A 186 7.98 -3.60 20.44
N SER A 187 8.12 -2.28 20.40
CA SER A 187 7.27 -1.41 19.60
C SER A 187 7.37 -1.69 18.09
N ILE A 188 8.57 -2.02 17.60
CA ILE A 188 8.78 -2.40 16.20
C ILE A 188 8.09 -3.74 15.90
N ILE A 189 8.25 -4.73 16.77
CA ILE A 189 7.66 -6.07 16.61
C ILE A 189 6.12 -5.99 16.52
N ILE A 190 5.50 -5.11 17.30
CA ILE A 190 4.04 -4.93 17.29
C ILE A 190 3.62 -3.96 16.18
N GLY A 191 4.34 -2.87 16.01
CA GLY A 191 3.97 -1.78 15.10
C GLY A 191 4.01 -2.16 13.62
N LEU A 192 4.99 -2.95 13.18
CA LEU A 192 5.09 -3.34 11.78
C LEU A 192 3.91 -4.22 11.30
N PRO A 193 3.54 -5.30 12.01
CA PRO A 193 2.35 -6.05 11.64
C PRO A 193 1.07 -5.21 11.69
N THR A 194 0.90 -4.41 12.74
CA THR A 194 -0.26 -3.52 12.89
C THR A 194 -0.36 -2.54 11.73
N GLY A 195 0.76 -1.93 11.31
CA GLY A 195 0.83 -1.05 10.16
C GLY A 195 0.41 -1.74 8.85
N TYR A 196 0.86 -2.99 8.63
CA TYR A 196 0.44 -3.78 7.48
C TYR A 196 -1.07 -4.07 7.49
N TYR A 197 -1.61 -4.52 8.62
CA TYR A 197 -3.03 -4.81 8.75
C TYR A 197 -3.90 -3.56 8.56
N MET A 198 -3.51 -2.43 9.15
CA MET A 198 -4.21 -1.16 8.96
C MET A 198 -4.19 -0.70 7.50
N THR A 199 -3.03 -0.76 6.85
CA THR A 199 -2.92 -0.42 5.43
C THR A 199 -3.81 -1.32 4.58
N SER A 200 -3.77 -2.64 4.80
CA SER A 200 -4.61 -3.59 4.08
C SER A 200 -6.11 -3.34 4.30
N TRP A 201 -6.49 -2.99 5.51
CA TRP A 201 -7.89 -2.65 5.85
C TRP A 201 -8.34 -1.36 5.15
N ILE A 202 -7.50 -0.31 5.15
CA ILE A 202 -7.78 0.95 4.45
C ILE A 202 -7.97 0.68 2.95
N PHE A 203 -7.06 -0.07 2.32
CA PHE A 203 -7.17 -0.42 0.91
C PHE A 203 -8.48 -1.15 0.58
N LYS A 204 -8.92 -2.06 1.44
CA LYS A 204 -10.19 -2.78 1.26
C LYS A 204 -11.42 -1.90 1.48
N SER A 205 -11.33 -0.91 2.39
CA SER A 205 -12.51 -0.11 2.81
C SER A 205 -12.67 1.19 2.03
N VAL A 206 -11.56 1.80 1.58
CA VAL A 206 -11.57 3.14 0.96
C VAL A 206 -11.48 3.06 -0.56
N ILE A 207 -10.81 2.04 -1.09
CA ILE A 207 -10.69 1.88 -2.54
C ILE A 207 -12.02 1.37 -3.09
N ALA A 208 -12.56 2.13 -4.05
CA ALA A 208 -13.81 1.78 -4.70
C ALA A 208 -13.78 0.36 -5.27
N ASP A 209 -14.94 -0.29 -5.25
CA ASP A 209 -15.10 -1.68 -5.69
C ASP A 209 -14.65 -1.97 -7.13
N ASN A 210 -14.51 -0.92 -7.94
CA ASN A 210 -14.05 -1.03 -9.32
C ASN A 210 -12.54 -1.26 -9.47
N TYR A 211 -11.73 -1.07 -8.40
CA TYR A 211 -10.28 -1.19 -8.46
C TYR A 211 -9.79 -2.43 -7.72
N ASP A 212 -8.85 -3.16 -8.31
CA ASP A 212 -8.17 -4.31 -7.68
C ASP A 212 -6.75 -3.93 -7.23
N PHE A 213 -6.64 -3.07 -6.22
CA PHE A 213 -5.37 -2.76 -5.60
C PHE A 213 -5.18 -3.62 -4.36
N SER A 214 -4.05 -4.30 -4.28
CA SER A 214 -3.64 -5.03 -3.08
C SER A 214 -2.52 -4.28 -2.36
N ALA A 215 -2.60 -4.20 -1.03
CA ALA A 215 -1.51 -3.66 -0.24
C ALA A 215 -0.28 -4.56 -0.40
N TYR A 216 0.77 -4.03 -1.01
CA TYR A 216 2.07 -4.69 -1.13
C TYR A 216 3.13 -3.81 -0.49
N ILE A 217 3.78 -4.32 0.53
CA ILE A 217 4.88 -3.62 1.20
C ILE A 217 6.18 -4.34 0.86
N ASN A 218 7.10 -3.62 0.22
CA ASN A 218 8.41 -4.16 -0.12
C ASN A 218 9.24 -4.37 1.15
N LEU A 219 10.10 -5.39 1.15
CA LEU A 219 11.04 -5.66 2.24
C LEU A 219 11.91 -4.44 2.58
N SER A 220 12.31 -3.69 1.57
CA SER A 220 13.07 -2.44 1.74
C SER A 220 12.35 -1.42 2.62
N THR A 221 11.02 -1.33 2.51
CA THR A 221 10.21 -0.41 3.31
C THR A 221 10.23 -0.80 4.79
N TYR A 222 10.15 -2.10 5.09
CA TYR A 222 10.30 -2.60 6.46
C TYR A 222 11.67 -2.26 7.03
N LEU A 223 12.74 -2.47 6.26
CA LEU A 223 14.11 -2.16 6.70
C LEU A 223 14.28 -0.65 6.97
N ILE A 224 13.78 0.21 6.09
CA ILE A 224 13.83 1.67 6.27
C ILE A 224 13.05 2.09 7.52
N ALA A 225 11.86 1.52 7.75
CA ALA A 225 11.06 1.81 8.92
C ALA A 225 11.75 1.38 10.22
N ILE A 226 12.33 0.17 10.25
CA ILE A 226 13.09 -0.35 11.41
C ILE A 226 14.28 0.57 11.73
N VAL A 227 15.13 0.82 10.72
CA VAL A 227 16.33 1.64 10.89
C VAL A 227 15.97 3.05 11.31
N GLY A 228 14.96 3.66 10.65
CA GLY A 228 14.48 5.00 10.99
C GLY A 228 13.97 5.10 12.42
N THR A 229 13.17 4.15 12.86
CA THR A 229 12.64 4.10 14.24
C THR A 229 13.77 3.96 15.26
N ILE A 230 14.73 3.06 15.03
CA ILE A 230 15.88 2.87 15.91
C ILE A 230 16.74 4.15 15.98
N LEU A 231 16.98 4.80 14.85
CA LEU A 231 17.75 6.05 14.81
C LEU A 231 17.06 7.15 15.61
N VAL A 232 15.78 7.41 15.37
CA VAL A 232 15.01 8.43 16.08
C VAL A 232 15.00 8.12 17.59
N SER A 233 14.67 6.88 17.96
CA SER A 233 14.66 6.46 19.38
C SER A 233 16.02 6.63 20.05
N THR A 234 17.09 6.24 19.38
CA THR A 234 18.46 6.36 19.92
C THR A 234 18.87 7.82 20.10
N ILE A 235 18.55 8.69 19.14
CA ILE A 235 18.85 10.14 19.22
C ILE A 235 18.11 10.74 20.40
N VAL A 236 16.80 10.52 20.49
CA VAL A 236 15.97 11.06 21.58
C VAL A 236 16.44 10.53 22.95
N SER A 237 16.68 9.22 23.05
CA SER A 237 17.18 8.61 24.30
C SER A 237 18.54 9.16 24.73
N ARG A 238 19.44 9.45 23.78
CA ARG A 238 20.73 10.10 24.08
C ARG A 238 20.57 11.54 24.58
N ILE A 239 19.65 12.30 23.99
CA ILE A 239 19.33 13.66 24.45
C ILE A 239 18.79 13.62 25.87
N LEU A 240 17.84 12.75 26.15
CA LEU A 240 17.24 12.58 27.47
C LEU A 240 18.24 12.09 28.52
N SER A 241 19.13 11.16 28.15
CA SER A 241 20.12 10.60 29.07
C SER A 241 21.09 11.66 29.64
N LYS A 242 21.23 12.79 28.95
CA LYS A 242 22.02 13.94 29.51
C LYS A 242 21.38 14.53 30.77
N LYS A 243 20.05 14.39 30.97
CA LYS A 243 19.38 14.82 32.21
C LYS A 243 19.80 14.00 33.41
N VAL A 244 20.27 12.77 33.25
CA VAL A 244 20.81 11.92 34.34
C VAL A 244 21.98 12.58 35.05
N ASN A 245 22.78 13.39 34.35
CA ASN A 245 23.90 14.11 34.96
C ASN A 245 23.45 15.21 35.93
N LYS A 246 22.22 15.72 35.80
CA LYS A 246 21.68 16.83 36.58
C LYS A 246 20.89 16.34 37.81
N ILE A 247 20.94 15.04 38.13
CA ILE A 247 20.28 14.52 39.33
C ILE A 247 21.01 15.00 40.57
N ASP A 248 20.31 15.80 41.37
CA ASP A 248 20.74 16.16 42.70
C ASP A 248 20.38 14.99 43.65
N MET A 249 21.41 14.35 44.21
CA MET A 249 21.30 13.20 45.13
C MET A 249 20.54 13.53 46.39
N VAL A 250 20.77 14.78 46.92
CA VAL A 250 20.21 15.15 48.24
C VAL A 250 18.71 15.43 48.13
N SER A 251 18.30 16.21 47.13
CA SER A 251 16.87 16.52 46.91
C SER A 251 16.07 15.34 46.44
N SER A 252 16.68 14.43 45.64
CA SER A 252 15.98 13.24 45.11
C SER A 252 15.75 12.17 46.20
N LEU A 253 16.56 12.13 47.24
CA LEU A 253 16.37 11.18 48.36
C LEU A 253 15.41 11.73 49.42
N LYS A 254 15.39 13.04 49.66
CA LYS A 254 14.48 13.71 50.60
C LYS A 254 13.02 13.82 50.13
N ALA A 255 12.76 13.77 48.85
CA ALA A 255 11.41 13.92 48.30
C ALA A 255 10.46 12.74 48.56
N ASN A 256 10.95 11.68 49.23
CA ASN A 256 10.19 10.47 49.55
C ASN A 256 10.06 10.21 51.09
N GLU A 257 10.50 11.13 51.94
CA GLU A 257 10.13 11.23 53.34
C GLU A 257 8.94 12.19 53.49
#